data_53307c6bc420806ab6ee2293ccedb367
#
_entry.id   53307c6bc420806ab6ee2293ccedb367
#
_cell.length_a   1.000
_cell.length_b   1.000
_cell.length_c   1.000
_cell.angle_alpha   90.00
_cell.angle_beta   90.00
_cell.angle_gamma   90.00
#
_symmetry.space_group_name_H-M   'P 1'
#
loop_
_entity.id
_entity.type
_entity.pdbx_description
1 polymer ?
#
loop_
_entity_poly.entity_id
_entity_poly.type
_entity_poly.pdbx_seq_one_letter_code
_entity_poly.pdbx_strand_id
1 'polypeptide(L)'
;MWDLADPDQTHDGGLWAIAHELGHVNQIVPGLKWVSTAEVTNNVYSICLQYKYHPDEPLLETSQSDDGNGESIPGGCFNHFLTSGVVEGKLWPLQEDAFVKLCPLWQLMLYYRMAPTASWYKPDWYGDVAEIVRNTDETGMSHGQLQLNFMRNVCDVVGEDLTEFFSKVGMLKPINERIDDYGYTWLTITQDECDELKKYASQYPKPISPVVYYLTANSLEAFEKQLPVKGMYGAG
;
A
#
# COMPACT_ATOMS: atom_id res chain seq x y z
N MET A 1 11.68 -5.15 28.27
CA MET A 1 11.49 -3.68 28.17
C MET A 1 12.46 -3.23 27.09
N TRP A 2 11.96 -2.69 25.99
CA TRP A 2 12.80 -2.22 24.87
C TRP A 2 13.58 -1.00 25.33
N ASP A 3 14.90 -1.02 25.22
CA ASP A 3 15.73 0.16 25.48
C ASP A 3 15.84 0.98 24.19
N LEU A 4 14.98 1.99 24.08
CA LEU A 4 14.91 2.87 22.91
C LEU A 4 16.18 3.70 22.68
N ALA A 5 17.08 3.72 23.67
CA ALA A 5 18.37 4.41 23.58
C ALA A 5 19.52 3.51 23.12
N ASP A 6 19.26 2.20 22.98
CA ASP A 6 20.25 1.24 22.50
C ASP A 6 20.29 1.24 20.96
N PRO A 7 21.38 1.72 20.35
CA PRO A 7 21.51 1.75 18.90
C PRO A 7 21.43 0.34 18.25
N ASP A 8 21.82 -0.71 18.97
CA ASP A 8 21.75 -2.08 18.46
C ASP A 8 20.30 -2.58 18.39
N GLN A 9 19.42 -2.10 19.26
CA GLN A 9 17.96 -2.42 19.18
C GLN A 9 17.25 -1.66 18.08
N THR A 10 17.78 -0.54 17.59
CA THR A 10 17.24 0.13 16.40
C THR A 10 17.61 -0.63 15.13
N HIS A 11 18.64 -1.44 15.14
CA HIS A 11 19.05 -2.30 14.04
C HIS A 11 18.12 -3.54 13.89
N ASP A 12 17.65 -4.10 15.01
CA ASP A 12 16.89 -5.37 15.04
C ASP A 12 15.37 -5.18 15.17
N GLY A 13 14.79 -4.19 14.55
CA GLY A 13 13.33 -3.99 14.53
C GLY A 13 12.81 -3.00 15.58
N GLY A 14 13.65 -2.44 16.45
CA GLY A 14 13.25 -1.42 17.41
C GLY A 14 12.72 -0.16 16.72
N LEU A 15 13.38 0.28 15.64
CA LEU A 15 12.94 1.42 14.83
C LEU A 15 11.58 1.13 14.18
N TRP A 16 11.39 -0.09 13.67
CA TRP A 16 10.10 -0.52 13.10
C TRP A 16 8.99 -0.45 14.14
N ALA A 17 9.20 -1.03 15.33
CA ALA A 17 8.20 -1.08 16.39
C ALA A 17 7.78 0.32 16.86
N ILE A 18 8.74 1.23 17.04
CA ILE A 18 8.43 2.62 17.41
C ILE A 18 7.60 3.31 16.31
N ALA A 19 8.01 3.16 15.05
CA ALA A 19 7.31 3.75 13.92
C ALA A 19 5.91 3.15 13.72
N HIS A 20 5.74 1.85 14.02
CA HIS A 20 4.47 1.14 14.02
C HIS A 20 3.49 1.76 15.03
N GLU A 21 3.91 1.92 16.27
CA GLU A 21 3.06 2.52 17.32
C GLU A 21 2.74 4.00 17.04
N LEU A 22 3.73 4.76 16.56
CA LEU A 22 3.48 6.13 16.11
C LEU A 22 2.57 6.17 14.87
N GLY A 23 2.65 5.15 14.02
CA GLY A 23 1.73 4.95 12.91
C GLY A 23 0.28 4.83 13.36
N HIS A 24 0.01 4.07 14.43
CA HIS A 24 -1.34 3.99 15.01
C HIS A 24 -1.85 5.34 15.54
N VAL A 25 -0.98 6.16 16.12
CA VAL A 25 -1.35 7.51 16.56
C VAL A 25 -1.75 8.40 15.38
N ASN A 26 -1.12 8.21 14.21
CA ASN A 26 -1.38 8.98 13.01
C ASN A 26 -2.43 8.32 12.08
N GLN A 27 -2.90 7.13 12.41
CA GLN A 27 -3.92 6.40 11.66
C GLN A 27 -5.30 7.00 11.93
N ILE A 28 -5.74 7.93 11.07
CA ILE A 28 -6.99 8.67 11.24
C ILE A 28 -8.18 7.71 11.12
N VAL A 29 -9.02 7.69 12.15
CA VAL A 29 -10.23 6.84 12.21
C VAL A 29 -11.45 7.70 11.82
N PRO A 30 -12.33 7.22 10.91
CA PRO A 30 -12.30 5.91 10.27
C PRO A 30 -11.49 5.86 8.96
N GLY A 31 -11.16 6.97 8.34
CA GLY A 31 -10.75 7.08 6.95
C GLY A 31 -9.44 6.42 6.55
N LEU A 32 -8.47 6.27 7.47
CA LEU A 32 -7.26 5.47 7.25
C LEU A 32 -7.27 4.15 8.03
N LYS A 33 -8.38 3.82 8.70
CA LYS A 33 -8.55 2.58 9.48
C LYS A 33 -9.90 1.94 9.21
N TRP A 34 -10.11 1.46 7.99
CA TRP A 34 -11.25 0.60 7.68
C TRP A 34 -10.89 -0.89 7.89
N VAL A 35 -11.88 -1.79 7.84
CA VAL A 35 -11.61 -3.22 8.03
C VAL A 35 -10.55 -3.74 7.05
N SER A 36 -9.66 -4.59 7.53
CA SER A 36 -8.49 -5.13 6.83
C SER A 36 -7.26 -4.20 6.80
N THR A 37 -7.30 -3.03 7.48
CA THR A 37 -6.18 -2.08 7.47
C THR A 37 -5.62 -1.75 8.84
N ALA A 38 -6.13 -2.36 9.89
CA ALA A 38 -5.71 -2.03 11.26
C ALA A 38 -4.18 -2.03 11.44
N GLU A 39 -3.51 -3.04 10.87
CA GLU A 39 -2.06 -3.24 10.91
C GLU A 39 -1.38 -2.96 9.54
N VAL A 40 -1.99 -2.19 8.67
CA VAL A 40 -1.47 -1.94 7.32
C VAL A 40 -1.12 -0.47 7.12
N THR A 41 -2.09 0.43 7.28
CA THR A 41 -1.89 1.86 7.01
C THR A 41 -0.98 2.55 8.03
N ASN A 42 -0.91 2.05 9.27
CA ASN A 42 0.08 2.45 10.26
C ASN A 42 1.51 2.05 9.82
N ASN A 43 1.68 0.90 9.21
CA ASN A 43 2.98 0.39 8.75
C ASN A 43 3.56 1.12 7.53
N VAL A 44 2.81 2.00 6.88
CA VAL A 44 3.38 2.91 5.87
C VAL A 44 4.47 3.81 6.48
N TYR A 45 4.29 4.26 7.73
CA TYR A 45 5.31 5.04 8.43
C TYR A 45 6.54 4.19 8.77
N SER A 46 6.31 2.95 9.22
CA SER A 46 7.38 2.01 9.60
C SER A 46 8.28 1.69 8.42
N ILE A 47 7.69 1.33 7.26
CA ILE A 47 8.48 0.98 6.08
C ILE A 47 9.22 2.18 5.50
N CYS A 48 8.66 3.39 5.58
CA CYS A 48 9.36 4.60 5.16
C CYS A 48 10.62 4.88 6.02
N LEU A 49 10.51 4.69 7.34
CA LEU A 49 11.65 4.86 8.23
C LEU A 49 12.68 3.76 8.03
N GLN A 50 12.25 2.50 7.94
CA GLN A 50 13.13 1.38 7.68
C GLN A 50 13.92 1.61 6.38
N TYR A 51 13.26 1.94 5.28
CA TYR A 51 13.93 2.22 4.01
C TYR A 51 14.90 3.41 4.08
N LYS A 52 14.56 4.44 4.84
CA LYS A 52 15.43 5.62 5.01
C LYS A 52 16.75 5.30 5.72
N TYR A 53 16.70 4.44 6.73
CA TYR A 53 17.86 4.14 7.58
C TYR A 53 18.58 2.84 7.18
N HIS A 54 17.86 1.93 6.52
CA HIS A 54 18.36 0.61 6.07
C HIS A 54 17.95 0.34 4.62
N PRO A 55 18.37 1.17 3.65
CA PRO A 55 17.94 1.02 2.25
C PRO A 55 18.45 -0.27 1.60
N ASP A 56 19.54 -0.82 2.11
CA ASP A 56 20.14 -2.07 1.61
C ASP A 56 19.45 -3.33 2.14
N GLU A 57 18.48 -3.16 3.03
CA GLU A 57 17.71 -4.25 3.64
C GLU A 57 16.21 -4.10 3.30
N PRO A 58 15.78 -4.41 2.07
CA PRO A 58 14.41 -4.20 1.62
C PRO A 58 13.47 -5.18 2.31
N LEU A 59 12.79 -4.70 3.36
CA LEU A 59 12.04 -5.52 4.29
C LEU A 59 11.00 -6.43 3.62
N LEU A 60 10.21 -5.92 2.68
CA LEU A 60 9.13 -6.71 2.07
C LEU A 60 9.64 -7.79 1.11
N GLU A 61 10.86 -7.65 0.58
CA GLU A 61 11.51 -8.66 -0.24
C GLU A 61 12.27 -9.71 0.60
N THR A 62 12.64 -9.37 1.84
CA THR A 62 13.43 -10.24 2.74
C THR A 62 12.61 -10.85 3.87
N SER A 63 11.49 -10.22 4.27
CA SER A 63 10.60 -10.73 5.30
C SER A 63 10.03 -12.08 4.91
N GLN A 64 10.06 -13.01 5.84
CA GLN A 64 9.43 -14.30 5.63
C GLN A 64 7.92 -14.14 5.48
N SER A 65 7.38 -14.78 4.45
CA SER A 65 5.96 -14.99 4.28
C SER A 65 5.75 -16.48 4.00
N ASP A 66 4.68 -17.04 4.49
CA ASP A 66 4.33 -18.43 4.22
C ASP A 66 3.09 -18.53 3.33
N ASP A 67 2.89 -19.69 2.74
CA ASP A 67 1.75 -20.00 1.86
C ASP A 67 0.48 -20.40 2.62
N GLY A 68 0.46 -20.21 3.93
CA GLY A 68 -0.61 -20.69 4.83
C GLY A 68 -0.46 -22.15 5.26
N ASN A 69 0.48 -22.89 4.70
CA ASN A 69 0.83 -24.26 5.07
C ASN A 69 2.15 -24.32 5.86
N GLY A 70 2.77 -23.16 6.12
CA GLY A 70 4.03 -23.02 6.82
C GLY A 70 5.27 -23.16 5.94
N GLU A 71 5.12 -23.19 4.62
CA GLU A 71 6.25 -23.16 3.68
C GLU A 71 6.60 -21.69 3.35
N SER A 72 7.88 -21.36 3.51
CA SER A 72 8.38 -20.01 3.22
C SER A 72 8.33 -19.72 1.71
N ILE A 73 7.75 -18.59 1.35
CA ILE A 73 7.70 -18.12 -0.04
C ILE A 73 9.03 -17.40 -0.39
N PRO A 74 9.79 -17.87 -1.36
CA PRO A 74 11.00 -17.17 -1.80
C PRO A 74 10.68 -15.76 -2.31
N GLY A 75 11.47 -14.74 -1.90
CA GLY A 75 11.23 -13.34 -2.25
C GLY A 75 10.22 -12.65 -1.35
N GLY A 76 9.91 -13.26 -0.21
CA GLY A 76 9.21 -12.66 0.91
C GLY A 76 7.77 -12.26 0.65
N CYS A 77 7.29 -11.33 1.45
CA CYS A 77 5.93 -10.79 1.35
C CYS A 77 5.63 -10.18 -0.02
N PHE A 78 6.65 -9.60 -0.66
CA PHE A 78 6.48 -8.98 -1.97
C PHE A 78 6.16 -10.02 -3.05
N ASN A 79 6.90 -11.13 -3.07
CA ASN A 79 6.61 -12.21 -4.04
C ASN A 79 5.29 -12.92 -3.74
N HIS A 80 4.93 -13.06 -2.47
CA HIS A 80 3.61 -13.55 -2.08
C HIS A 80 2.50 -12.62 -2.62
N PHE A 81 2.64 -11.30 -2.46
CA PHE A 81 1.72 -10.32 -3.02
C PHE A 81 1.57 -10.43 -4.54
N LEU A 82 2.69 -10.54 -5.26
CA LEU A 82 2.66 -10.68 -6.72
C LEU A 82 1.94 -11.97 -7.14
N THR A 83 2.24 -13.09 -6.51
CA THR A 83 1.66 -14.38 -6.86
C THR A 83 0.17 -14.42 -6.51
N SER A 84 -0.18 -14.24 -5.24
CA SER A 84 -1.57 -14.38 -4.78
C SER A 84 -2.47 -13.23 -5.25
N GLY A 85 -1.98 -11.99 -5.17
CA GLY A 85 -2.78 -10.80 -5.49
C GLY A 85 -2.83 -10.50 -6.99
N VAL A 86 -1.66 -10.33 -7.62
CA VAL A 86 -1.59 -9.84 -9.00
C VAL A 86 -1.82 -10.94 -10.02
N VAL A 87 -1.22 -12.12 -9.83
CA VAL A 87 -1.31 -13.25 -10.79
C VAL A 87 -2.60 -14.05 -10.56
N GLU A 88 -2.83 -14.51 -9.34
CA GLU A 88 -4.01 -15.34 -9.01
C GLU A 88 -5.27 -14.51 -8.80
N GLY A 89 -5.13 -13.21 -8.55
CA GLY A 89 -6.24 -12.28 -8.44
C GLY A 89 -6.99 -12.32 -7.11
N LYS A 90 -6.35 -12.81 -6.03
CA LYS A 90 -6.90 -12.74 -4.68
C LYS A 90 -7.17 -11.29 -4.32
N LEU A 91 -8.36 -11.01 -3.79
CA LEU A 91 -8.72 -9.65 -3.39
C LEU A 91 -7.81 -9.15 -2.28
N TRP A 92 -7.35 -7.91 -2.41
CA TRP A 92 -6.44 -7.30 -1.44
C TRP A 92 -6.94 -7.37 0.02
N PRO A 93 -8.22 -7.08 0.32
CA PRO A 93 -8.70 -7.15 1.70
C PRO A 93 -8.71 -8.57 2.29
N LEU A 94 -8.66 -9.60 1.44
CA LEU A 94 -8.68 -11.01 1.83
C LEU A 94 -7.26 -11.61 1.95
N GLN A 95 -6.21 -10.84 1.72
CA GLN A 95 -4.86 -11.27 2.06
C GLN A 95 -4.75 -11.40 3.59
N GLU A 96 -4.13 -12.45 4.07
CA GLU A 96 -4.05 -12.74 5.50
C GLU A 96 -2.95 -11.95 6.19
N ASP A 97 -1.81 -11.79 5.51
CA ASP A 97 -0.62 -11.12 6.03
C ASP A 97 -0.70 -9.60 5.80
N ALA A 98 -0.53 -8.83 6.88
CA ALA A 98 -0.51 -7.37 6.85
C ALA A 98 0.64 -6.81 6.00
N PHE A 99 1.81 -7.47 5.97
CA PHE A 99 2.94 -7.05 5.14
C PHE A 99 2.69 -7.32 3.66
N VAL A 100 1.96 -8.39 3.32
CA VAL A 100 1.50 -8.63 1.95
C VAL A 100 0.52 -7.52 1.51
N LYS A 101 -0.39 -7.11 2.39
CA LYS A 101 -1.28 -5.96 2.13
C LYS A 101 -0.54 -4.62 2.06
N LEU A 102 0.59 -4.49 2.73
CA LEU A 102 1.41 -3.28 2.68
C LEU A 102 2.11 -3.09 1.31
N CYS A 103 2.38 -4.17 0.58
CA CYS A 103 3.12 -4.12 -0.69
C CYS A 103 2.58 -3.09 -1.71
N PRO A 104 1.29 -3.04 -2.06
CA PRO A 104 0.80 -2.05 -3.02
C PRO A 104 0.91 -0.61 -2.50
N LEU A 105 0.74 -0.37 -1.21
CA LEU A 105 0.96 0.96 -0.62
C LEU A 105 2.43 1.35 -0.69
N TRP A 106 3.33 0.40 -0.43
CA TRP A 106 4.77 0.62 -0.58
C TRP A 106 5.17 0.89 -2.03
N GLN A 107 4.56 0.24 -3.01
CA GLN A 107 4.77 0.54 -4.43
C GLN A 107 4.40 2.00 -4.77
N LEU A 108 3.29 2.51 -4.25
CA LEU A 108 2.92 3.92 -4.41
C LEU A 108 3.93 4.85 -3.72
N MET A 109 4.45 4.46 -2.55
CA MET A 109 5.51 5.22 -1.87
C MET A 109 6.80 5.27 -2.69
N LEU A 110 7.22 4.16 -3.26
CA LEU A 110 8.39 4.10 -4.14
C LEU A 110 8.17 4.95 -5.40
N TYR A 111 7.01 4.85 -6.00
CA TYR A 111 6.69 5.56 -7.24
C TYR A 111 6.64 7.08 -7.05
N TYR A 112 5.92 7.56 -6.05
CA TYR A 112 5.68 8.99 -5.87
C TYR A 112 6.67 9.70 -4.94
N ARG A 113 7.26 9.01 -3.98
CA ARG A 113 8.08 9.61 -2.92
C ARG A 113 9.57 9.31 -3.06
N MET A 114 9.94 8.10 -3.44
CA MET A 114 11.33 7.65 -3.40
C MET A 114 12.05 7.80 -4.74
N ALA A 115 11.36 8.28 -5.78
CA ALA A 115 11.90 8.53 -7.11
C ALA A 115 12.03 10.05 -7.40
N PRO A 116 12.96 10.79 -6.74
CA PRO A 116 13.01 12.26 -6.77
C PRO A 116 13.37 12.84 -8.14
N THR A 117 13.89 12.04 -9.05
CA THR A 117 14.23 12.45 -10.42
C THR A 117 13.06 12.31 -11.38
N ALA A 118 11.99 11.63 -10.96
CA ALA A 118 10.81 11.42 -11.79
C ALA A 118 9.96 12.70 -11.92
N SER A 119 9.38 12.91 -13.10
CA SER A 119 8.51 14.07 -13.36
C SER A 119 7.20 14.06 -12.56
N TRP A 120 6.81 12.92 -12.07
CA TRP A 120 5.61 12.71 -11.21
C TRP A 120 5.92 12.68 -9.72
N TYR A 121 7.13 13.05 -9.29
CA TYR A 121 7.52 13.07 -7.89
C TYR A 121 6.57 13.88 -7.00
N LYS A 122 6.00 13.23 -5.99
CA LYS A 122 5.01 13.77 -5.04
C LYS A 122 5.37 13.25 -3.64
N PRO A 123 6.41 13.81 -2.99
CA PRO A 123 6.98 13.23 -1.76
C PRO A 123 6.00 13.20 -0.59
N ASP A 124 5.04 14.09 -0.55
CA ASP A 124 4.12 14.25 0.58
C ASP A 124 2.73 13.66 0.33
N TRP A 125 2.55 12.92 -0.77
CA TRP A 125 1.23 12.44 -1.20
C TRP A 125 0.43 11.73 -0.10
N TYR A 126 1.09 10.88 0.72
CA TYR A 126 0.39 10.15 1.79
C TYR A 126 -0.04 11.08 2.93
N GLY A 127 0.80 12.07 3.25
CA GLY A 127 0.46 13.14 4.21
C GLY A 127 -0.70 14.00 3.71
N ASP A 128 -0.71 14.35 2.43
CA ASP A 128 -1.79 15.12 1.80
C ASP A 128 -3.11 14.33 1.80
N VAL A 129 -3.08 13.03 1.53
CA VAL A 129 -4.26 12.15 1.69
C VAL A 129 -4.74 12.14 3.15
N ALA A 130 -3.83 12.01 4.11
CA ALA A 130 -4.18 12.04 5.53
C ALA A 130 -4.81 13.38 5.93
N GLU A 131 -4.35 14.50 5.34
CA GLU A 131 -4.92 15.82 5.61
C GLU A 131 -6.33 15.97 5.02
N ILE A 132 -6.60 15.41 3.84
CA ILE A 132 -7.95 15.33 3.28
C ILE A 132 -8.87 14.56 4.23
N VAL A 133 -8.45 13.36 4.65
CA VAL A 133 -9.23 12.52 5.57
C VAL A 133 -9.51 13.26 6.91
N ARG A 134 -8.51 13.95 7.46
CA ARG A 134 -8.67 14.71 8.71
C ARG A 134 -9.72 15.83 8.60
N ASN A 135 -9.88 16.40 7.42
CA ASN A 135 -10.79 17.51 7.17
C ASN A 135 -12.13 17.08 6.54
N THR A 136 -12.35 15.77 6.37
CA THR A 136 -13.58 15.20 5.81
C THR A 136 -14.37 14.49 6.90
N ASP A 137 -15.67 14.76 6.99
CA ASP A 137 -16.55 13.98 7.88
C ASP A 137 -16.92 12.65 7.20
N GLU A 138 -16.27 11.60 7.63
CA GLU A 138 -16.49 10.23 7.16
C GLU A 138 -17.33 9.40 8.15
N THR A 139 -17.95 10.04 9.12
CA THR A 139 -18.80 9.39 10.13
C THR A 139 -19.98 8.66 9.47
N GLY A 140 -20.13 7.38 9.78
CA GLY A 140 -21.22 6.55 9.28
C GLY A 140 -20.99 5.97 7.88
N MET A 141 -19.86 6.21 7.24
CA MET A 141 -19.49 5.52 6.01
C MET A 141 -19.24 4.05 6.27
N SER A 142 -19.62 3.20 5.30
CA SER A 142 -19.27 1.79 5.32
C SER A 142 -17.77 1.59 5.06
N HIS A 143 -17.21 0.45 5.47
CA HIS A 143 -15.81 0.13 5.20
C HIS A 143 -15.48 0.11 3.70
N GLY A 144 -16.42 -0.29 2.85
CA GLY A 144 -16.26 -0.21 1.40
C GLY A 144 -16.16 1.23 0.90
N GLN A 145 -17.01 2.12 1.41
CA GLN A 145 -16.97 3.54 1.08
C GLN A 145 -15.65 4.19 1.53
N LEU A 146 -15.14 3.83 2.71
CA LEU A 146 -13.85 4.32 3.20
C LEU A 146 -12.69 3.87 2.30
N GLN A 147 -12.69 2.60 1.87
CA GLN A 147 -11.70 2.09 0.92
C GLN A 147 -11.77 2.81 -0.44
N LEU A 148 -12.96 3.05 -0.96
CA LEU A 148 -13.18 3.79 -2.21
C LEU A 148 -12.73 5.26 -2.07
N ASN A 149 -13.05 5.91 -0.93
CA ASN A 149 -12.60 7.26 -0.64
C ASN A 149 -11.10 7.37 -0.56
N PHE A 150 -10.42 6.42 0.09
CA PHE A 150 -8.97 6.38 0.11
C PHE A 150 -8.39 6.37 -1.30
N MET A 151 -8.85 5.46 -2.16
CA MET A 151 -8.38 5.38 -3.56
C MET A 151 -8.67 6.65 -4.35
N ARG A 152 -9.84 7.26 -4.13
CA ARG A 152 -10.21 8.55 -4.74
C ARG A 152 -9.27 9.65 -4.29
N ASN A 153 -9.05 9.79 -2.98
CA ASN A 153 -8.17 10.81 -2.42
C ASN A 153 -6.73 10.67 -2.93
N VAL A 154 -6.26 9.42 -3.11
CA VAL A 154 -4.94 9.20 -3.73
C VAL A 154 -4.90 9.73 -5.15
N CYS A 155 -5.91 9.42 -6.00
CA CYS A 155 -5.98 9.95 -7.36
C CYS A 155 -6.02 11.49 -7.38
N ASP A 156 -6.80 12.10 -6.48
CA ASP A 156 -6.93 13.56 -6.38
C ASP A 156 -5.61 14.24 -6.01
N VAL A 157 -4.89 13.68 -5.03
CA VAL A 157 -3.62 14.22 -4.55
C VAL A 157 -2.50 14.08 -5.59
N VAL A 158 -2.39 12.92 -6.21
CA VAL A 158 -1.32 12.70 -7.20
C VAL A 158 -1.66 13.29 -8.57
N GLY A 159 -2.94 13.54 -8.84
CA GLY A 159 -3.42 14.07 -10.11
C GLY A 159 -3.35 13.06 -11.27
N GLU A 160 -3.42 11.77 -10.96
CA GLU A 160 -3.35 10.67 -11.93
C GLU A 160 -4.46 9.64 -11.69
N ASP A 161 -4.95 9.04 -12.79
CA ASP A 161 -5.92 7.93 -12.73
C ASP A 161 -5.21 6.60 -12.40
N LEU A 162 -5.26 6.21 -11.14
CA LEU A 162 -4.69 4.97 -10.62
C LEU A 162 -5.66 3.80 -10.60
N THR A 163 -6.85 3.91 -11.20
CA THR A 163 -7.87 2.86 -11.10
C THR A 163 -7.45 1.52 -11.70
N GLU A 164 -6.58 1.54 -12.72
CA GLU A 164 -6.00 0.32 -13.27
C GLU A 164 -5.08 -0.37 -12.26
N PHE A 165 -4.21 0.39 -11.59
CA PHE A 165 -3.35 -0.11 -10.52
C PHE A 165 -4.20 -0.73 -9.40
N PHE A 166 -5.16 0.01 -8.85
CA PHE A 166 -6.02 -0.48 -7.78
C PHE A 166 -6.83 -1.73 -8.17
N SER A 167 -7.26 -1.80 -9.43
CA SER A 167 -7.95 -3.00 -9.93
C SER A 167 -7.01 -4.22 -10.02
N LYS A 168 -5.76 -4.00 -10.46
CA LYS A 168 -4.74 -5.05 -10.59
C LYS A 168 -4.33 -5.63 -9.24
N VAL A 169 -4.12 -4.78 -8.25
CA VAL A 169 -3.74 -5.21 -6.90
C VAL A 169 -4.93 -5.72 -6.06
N GLY A 170 -6.13 -5.77 -6.63
CA GLY A 170 -7.31 -6.32 -5.97
C GLY A 170 -8.01 -5.39 -4.98
N MET A 171 -7.67 -4.10 -4.95
CA MET A 171 -8.33 -3.11 -4.09
C MET A 171 -9.63 -2.58 -4.70
N LEU A 172 -9.65 -2.33 -6.01
CA LEU A 172 -10.82 -1.82 -6.74
C LEU A 172 -11.52 -2.96 -7.49
N LYS A 173 -12.19 -3.81 -6.73
CA LYS A 173 -13.02 -4.92 -7.23
C LYS A 173 -14.25 -5.09 -6.35
N PRO A 174 -15.37 -5.61 -6.90
CA PRO A 174 -16.54 -5.95 -6.08
C PRO A 174 -16.18 -6.97 -5.02
N ILE A 175 -16.70 -6.76 -3.81
CA ILE A 175 -16.54 -7.64 -2.67
C ILE A 175 -17.78 -7.53 -1.77
N ASN A 176 -18.16 -8.63 -1.14
CA ASN A 176 -19.18 -8.66 -0.09
C ASN A 176 -18.82 -9.76 0.90
N GLU A 177 -17.85 -9.48 1.75
CA GLU A 177 -17.28 -10.45 2.68
C GLU A 177 -17.27 -9.93 4.11
N ARG A 178 -17.35 -10.85 5.06
CA ARG A 178 -17.21 -10.58 6.48
C ARG A 178 -15.77 -10.86 6.87
N ILE A 179 -15.04 -9.81 7.22
CA ILE A 179 -13.60 -9.88 7.52
C ILE A 179 -13.39 -9.75 9.01
N ASP A 180 -12.46 -10.55 9.55
CA ASP A 180 -11.95 -10.41 10.92
C ASP A 180 -10.74 -9.48 10.92
N ASP A 181 -10.86 -8.32 11.57
CA ASP A 181 -9.79 -7.35 11.77
C ASP A 181 -9.99 -6.71 13.16
N TYR A 182 -9.60 -7.42 14.21
CA TYR A 182 -9.92 -7.14 15.62
C TYR A 182 -11.44 -7.13 15.91
N GLY A 183 -12.17 -7.92 15.13
CA GLY A 183 -13.61 -8.08 15.19
C GLY A 183 -14.22 -8.22 13.79
N TYR A 184 -15.29 -9.02 13.71
CA TYR A 184 -15.93 -9.33 12.43
C TYR A 184 -16.81 -8.17 11.95
N THR A 185 -16.51 -7.64 10.78
CA THR A 185 -17.38 -6.65 10.13
C THR A 185 -17.44 -6.87 8.62
N TRP A 186 -18.44 -6.28 7.97
CA TRP A 186 -18.64 -6.41 6.53
C TRP A 186 -17.80 -5.41 5.74
N LEU A 187 -17.15 -5.90 4.70
CA LEU A 187 -16.61 -5.07 3.61
C LEU A 187 -17.45 -5.33 2.36
N THR A 188 -18.18 -4.31 1.93
CA THR A 188 -19.03 -4.40 0.74
C THR A 188 -18.66 -3.28 -0.22
N ILE A 189 -18.30 -3.65 -1.44
CA ILE A 189 -18.10 -2.75 -2.59
C ILE A 189 -18.82 -3.40 -3.77
N THR A 190 -19.70 -2.66 -4.41
CA THR A 190 -20.44 -3.11 -5.59
C THR A 190 -19.67 -2.84 -6.88
N GLN A 191 -20.08 -3.48 -7.98
CA GLN A 191 -19.54 -3.19 -9.30
C GLN A 191 -19.83 -1.74 -9.71
N ASP A 192 -21.03 -1.24 -9.44
CA ASP A 192 -21.43 0.13 -9.76
C ASP A 192 -20.54 1.16 -9.06
N GLU A 193 -20.22 0.97 -7.77
CA GLU A 193 -19.31 1.83 -7.03
C GLU A 193 -17.87 1.79 -7.60
N CYS A 194 -17.40 0.61 -8.02
CA CYS A 194 -16.12 0.50 -8.73
C CYS A 194 -16.13 1.31 -10.04
N ASP A 195 -17.21 1.22 -10.81
CA ASP A 195 -17.33 1.90 -12.10
C ASP A 195 -17.53 3.41 -11.93
N GLU A 196 -18.21 3.85 -10.87
CA GLU A 196 -18.30 5.26 -10.48
C GLU A 196 -16.93 5.85 -10.14
N LEU A 197 -16.09 5.14 -9.38
CA LEU A 197 -14.74 5.60 -9.09
C LEU A 197 -13.87 5.67 -10.34
N LYS A 198 -13.93 4.68 -11.23
CA LYS A 198 -13.23 4.70 -12.53
C LYS A 198 -13.67 5.89 -13.39
N LYS A 199 -14.98 6.14 -13.46
CA LYS A 199 -15.54 7.31 -14.16
C LYS A 199 -15.06 8.61 -13.54
N TYR A 200 -15.04 8.70 -12.20
CA TYR A 200 -14.52 9.87 -11.52
C TYR A 200 -13.04 10.12 -11.82
N ALA A 201 -12.19 9.10 -11.66
CA ALA A 201 -10.75 9.21 -11.84
C ALA A 201 -10.35 9.47 -13.30
N SER A 202 -11.21 9.13 -14.28
CA SER A 202 -10.95 9.37 -15.71
C SER A 202 -10.79 10.85 -16.10
N GLN A 203 -11.08 11.79 -15.20
CA GLN A 203 -10.76 13.20 -15.36
C GLN A 203 -9.24 13.47 -15.30
N TYR A 204 -8.47 12.58 -14.67
CA TYR A 204 -7.02 12.66 -14.55
C TYR A 204 -6.34 11.88 -15.68
N PRO A 205 -5.13 12.30 -16.10
CA PRO A 205 -4.32 11.49 -17.00
C PRO A 205 -3.92 10.17 -16.37
N LYS A 206 -3.70 9.16 -17.20
CA LYS A 206 -3.02 7.93 -16.78
C LYS A 206 -1.57 8.24 -16.40
N PRO A 207 -0.96 7.50 -15.47
CA PRO A 207 0.46 7.63 -15.18
C PRO A 207 1.31 7.56 -16.45
N ILE A 208 2.33 8.42 -16.56
CA ILE A 208 3.27 8.43 -17.69
C ILE A 208 3.99 7.09 -17.79
N SER A 209 4.37 6.56 -16.65
CA SER A 209 4.82 5.19 -16.51
C SER A 209 3.83 4.48 -15.61
N PRO A 210 3.23 3.37 -16.03
CA PRO A 210 2.27 2.67 -15.19
C PRO A 210 2.86 2.45 -13.81
N VAL A 211 2.11 2.71 -12.75
CA VAL A 211 2.50 2.29 -11.40
C VAL A 211 2.56 0.78 -11.46
N VAL A 212 3.78 0.28 -11.52
CA VAL A 212 4.00 -1.12 -11.83
C VAL A 212 3.96 -1.93 -10.55
N TYR A 213 3.09 -2.89 -10.55
CA TYR A 213 2.92 -3.83 -9.44
C TYR A 213 4.13 -4.74 -9.23
N TYR A 214 5.17 -4.58 -10.02
CA TYR A 214 6.49 -5.21 -9.82
C TYR A 214 7.56 -4.26 -9.29
N LEU A 215 7.24 -2.97 -9.09
CA LEU A 215 8.18 -2.03 -8.51
C LEU A 215 8.46 -2.40 -7.06
N THR A 216 9.74 -2.60 -6.75
CA THR A 216 10.25 -2.97 -5.43
C THR A 216 11.36 -2.03 -5.01
N ALA A 217 11.76 -2.04 -3.73
CA ALA A 217 12.90 -1.28 -3.27
C ALA A 217 14.19 -1.67 -4.03
N ASN A 218 14.39 -2.96 -4.32
CA ASN A 218 15.54 -3.46 -5.09
C ASN A 218 15.55 -3.00 -6.56
N SER A 219 14.39 -2.76 -7.15
CA SER A 219 14.28 -2.35 -8.56
C SER A 219 14.21 -0.83 -8.77
N LEU A 220 14.09 -0.04 -7.70
CA LEU A 220 13.84 1.40 -7.79
C LEU A 220 14.90 2.14 -8.59
N GLU A 221 16.19 1.89 -8.33
CA GLU A 221 17.29 2.58 -9.03
C GLU A 221 17.29 2.27 -10.54
N ALA A 222 17.02 1.02 -10.91
CA ALA A 222 16.91 0.64 -12.30
C ALA A 222 15.67 1.27 -12.96
N PHE A 223 14.57 1.36 -12.24
CA PHE A 223 13.36 2.05 -12.67
C PHE A 223 13.62 3.53 -12.95
N GLU A 224 14.26 4.26 -12.04
CA GLU A 224 14.60 5.66 -12.21
C GLU A 224 15.49 5.92 -13.44
N LYS A 225 16.46 5.02 -13.69
CA LYS A 225 17.38 5.16 -14.82
C LYS A 225 16.78 4.86 -16.18
N GLN A 226 15.67 4.15 -16.24
CA GLN A 226 15.05 3.65 -17.48
C GLN A 226 13.69 4.28 -17.79
N LEU A 227 13.40 5.41 -17.24
CA LEU A 227 12.13 6.08 -17.45
C LEU A 227 11.96 6.66 -18.86
N PRO A 228 10.79 6.46 -19.50
CA PRO A 228 9.68 5.59 -19.13
C PRO A 228 10.06 4.10 -19.23
N VAL A 229 9.64 3.32 -18.26
CA VAL A 229 9.99 1.90 -18.16
C VAL A 229 9.31 1.11 -19.26
N LYS A 230 10.08 0.52 -20.16
CA LYS A 230 9.58 -0.45 -21.13
C LYS A 230 10.10 -1.84 -20.80
N GLY A 231 9.19 -2.79 -20.63
CA GLY A 231 9.51 -4.21 -20.60
C GLY A 231 10.30 -4.70 -19.38
N MET A 232 10.53 -3.85 -18.41
CA MET A 232 11.27 -4.21 -17.21
C MET A 232 10.48 -5.14 -16.28
N TYR A 233 9.16 -5.05 -16.36
CA TYR A 233 8.21 -5.71 -15.48
C TYR A 233 7.16 -6.53 -16.20
N GLY A 234 7.26 -6.64 -17.49
CA GLY A 234 6.30 -7.34 -18.32
C GLY A 234 6.77 -8.68 -18.85
N ALA A 235 7.85 -9.19 -18.32
CA ALA A 235 8.29 -10.54 -18.64
C ALA A 235 7.64 -11.49 -17.63
N GLY A 236 6.35 -11.72 -17.77
CA GLY A 236 5.64 -12.87 -17.26
C GLY A 236 5.49 -13.85 -18.40
#